data_b1ec246a9e32dc98b6dc6b1676fe676c
#
_entry.id   b1ec246a9e32dc98b6dc6b1676fe676c
#
_cell.length_a   1.000
_cell.length_b   1.000
_cell.length_c   1.000
_cell.angle_alpha   90.00
_cell.angle_beta   90.00
_cell.angle_gamma   90.00
#
_symmetry.space_group_name_H-M   'P 1'
#
loop_
_entity.id
_entity.type
_entity.pdbx_description
1 polymer ?
#
loop_
_entity_poly.entity_id
_entity_poly.type
_entity_poly.pdbx_seq_one_letter_code
_entity_poly.pdbx_strand_id
1 'polypeptide(L)'
;MVHRFYERAPFPGYPPNDSLTALRARAGRSEFVRLLDRAIAGDARIVEIGCGTGQMCLYLARADRVVIGADLTRASLALGAAAARRFGVGRVQFVETDLLRPGLGAGAFDVVYSAGVLHHTPNPRESFATLARLAKPGGVIVVGVYNRYARMPSRLRRLMGRLTGFRFVPFDPVLRDRQADASRRQAWLRDQYLHPEEHRHAAGEVRSWFSDNGVEYLRTFPSVVFGDDSGELFAPAADDWSVETWLAQVGWMWTLGHEGGLFFTIGRRKR
;
A
#
# COMPACT_ATOMS: atom_id res chain seq x y z
N MET A 1 -0.59 -17.40 10.09
CA MET A 1 -1.42 -17.81 8.93
C MET A 1 -1.05 -17.00 7.68
N VAL A 2 -0.98 -15.69 7.75
CA VAL A 2 -0.61 -14.74 6.67
C VAL A 2 0.76 -15.07 6.03
N HIS A 3 1.80 -15.27 6.85
CA HIS A 3 3.14 -15.67 6.37
C HIS A 3 3.12 -16.87 5.41
N ARG A 4 2.49 -18.00 5.81
CA ARG A 4 2.41 -19.20 4.95
C ARG A 4 1.62 -18.96 3.66
N PHE A 5 0.70 -18.01 3.67
CA PHE A 5 -0.12 -17.65 2.51
C PHE A 5 0.75 -16.99 1.42
N TYR A 6 1.55 -15.98 1.76
CA TYR A 6 2.41 -15.27 0.81
C TYR A 6 3.72 -16.00 0.49
N GLU A 7 4.23 -16.84 1.40
CA GLU A 7 5.41 -17.67 1.13
C GLU A 7 5.21 -18.62 -0.05
N ARG A 8 3.98 -19.14 -0.22
CA ARG A 8 3.61 -20.04 -1.33
C ARG A 8 3.22 -19.32 -2.61
N ALA A 9 2.90 -18.04 -2.55
CA ALA A 9 2.46 -17.25 -3.69
C ALA A 9 2.91 -15.80 -3.53
N PRO A 10 4.20 -15.51 -3.79
CA PRO A 10 4.73 -14.15 -3.75
C PRO A 10 3.92 -13.20 -4.63
N PHE A 11 3.59 -12.02 -4.10
CA PHE A 11 2.75 -11.04 -4.80
C PHE A 11 3.34 -9.63 -4.64
N PRO A 12 3.23 -8.76 -5.68
CA PRO A 12 2.87 -9.07 -7.07
C PRO A 12 4.00 -9.77 -7.83
N GLY A 13 3.67 -10.62 -8.81
CA GLY A 13 4.68 -11.27 -9.66
C GLY A 13 5.32 -10.30 -10.66
N TYR A 14 6.50 -10.65 -11.16
CA TYR A 14 7.14 -9.96 -12.29
C TYR A 14 6.79 -10.66 -13.60
N PRO A 15 6.40 -9.93 -14.66
CA PRO A 15 6.30 -10.50 -15.99
C PRO A 15 7.64 -11.14 -16.44
N PRO A 16 7.63 -12.21 -17.27
CA PRO A 16 8.84 -12.92 -17.67
C PRO A 16 9.92 -12.02 -18.29
N ASN A 17 9.52 -11.06 -19.13
CA ASN A 17 10.41 -10.13 -19.83
C ASN A 17 10.35 -8.70 -19.24
N ASP A 18 10.11 -8.58 -17.91
CA ASP A 18 10.00 -7.28 -17.27
C ASP A 18 11.35 -6.55 -17.24
N SER A 19 11.30 -5.24 -17.36
CA SER A 19 12.44 -4.33 -17.28
C SER A 19 12.15 -3.18 -16.33
N LEU A 20 13.20 -2.47 -15.89
CA LEU A 20 13.03 -1.29 -15.03
C LEU A 20 12.15 -0.22 -15.71
N THR A 21 12.31 -0.03 -17.02
CA THR A 21 11.50 0.91 -17.80
C THR A 21 10.03 0.48 -17.82
N ALA A 22 9.75 -0.81 -18.07
CA ALA A 22 8.39 -1.34 -18.06
C ALA A 22 7.75 -1.27 -16.67
N LEU A 23 8.50 -1.60 -15.60
CA LEU A 23 8.08 -1.46 -14.22
C LEU A 23 7.72 -0.01 -13.90
N ARG A 24 8.60 0.94 -14.23
CA ARG A 24 8.38 2.38 -14.02
C ARG A 24 7.19 2.91 -14.79
N ALA A 25 7.02 2.50 -16.05
CA ALA A 25 5.86 2.88 -16.85
C ALA A 25 4.55 2.33 -16.27
N ARG A 26 4.57 1.10 -15.76
CA ARG A 26 3.41 0.46 -15.12
C ARG A 26 3.03 1.13 -13.80
N ALA A 27 4.00 1.35 -12.91
CA ALA A 27 3.80 2.03 -11.64
C ALA A 27 3.36 3.50 -11.82
N GLY A 28 3.96 4.18 -12.79
CA GLY A 28 3.64 5.58 -13.13
C GLY A 28 2.25 5.79 -13.78
N ARG A 29 1.46 4.75 -14.04
CA ARG A 29 0.04 4.90 -14.40
C ARG A 29 -0.80 5.37 -13.22
N SER A 30 -0.40 5.02 -11.99
CA SER A 30 -1.05 5.51 -10.78
C SER A 30 -0.68 6.97 -10.53
N GLU A 31 -1.70 7.81 -10.40
CA GLU A 31 -1.52 9.22 -10.06
C GLU A 31 -0.86 9.36 -8.69
N PHE A 32 -1.34 8.61 -7.70
CA PHE A 32 -0.75 8.58 -6.36
C PHE A 32 0.75 8.29 -6.40
N VAL A 33 1.17 7.29 -7.16
CA VAL A 33 2.59 6.89 -7.25
C VAL A 33 3.44 8.00 -7.89
N ARG A 34 2.91 8.71 -8.90
CA ARG A 34 3.60 9.86 -9.50
C ARG A 34 3.73 11.04 -8.53
N LEU A 35 2.66 11.33 -7.78
CA LEU A 35 2.65 12.39 -6.77
C LEU A 35 3.62 12.06 -5.64
N LEU A 36 3.62 10.82 -5.16
CA LEU A 36 4.54 10.34 -4.14
C LEU A 36 6.01 10.47 -4.57
N ASP A 37 6.33 10.03 -5.78
CA ASP A 37 7.69 10.11 -6.33
C ASP A 37 8.19 11.57 -6.44
N ARG A 38 7.30 12.50 -6.83
CA ARG A 38 7.62 13.94 -6.91
C ARG A 38 7.82 14.57 -5.54
N ALA A 39 7.05 14.13 -4.54
CA ALA A 39 7.10 14.71 -3.20
C ALA A 39 8.32 14.26 -2.37
N ILE A 40 8.93 13.11 -2.71
CA ILE A 40 10.08 12.56 -1.98
C ILE A 40 11.37 13.22 -2.45
N ALA A 41 12.19 13.71 -1.51
CA ALA A 41 13.51 14.30 -1.79
C ALA A 41 14.43 13.30 -2.51
N GLY A 42 15.38 13.84 -3.32
CA GLY A 42 16.28 13.04 -4.15
C GLY A 42 17.31 12.19 -3.39
N ASP A 43 17.58 12.52 -2.13
CA ASP A 43 18.54 11.86 -1.22
C ASP A 43 17.86 11.15 -0.04
N ALA A 44 16.54 11.01 -0.07
CA ALA A 44 15.74 10.45 1.02
C ALA A 44 16.08 8.99 1.35
N ARG A 45 16.06 8.67 2.64
CA ARG A 45 16.09 7.30 3.15
C ARG A 45 14.65 6.82 3.32
N ILE A 46 14.27 5.81 2.55
CA ILE A 46 12.91 5.29 2.47
C ILE A 46 12.87 3.87 3.04
N VAL A 47 11.87 3.55 3.82
CA VAL A 47 11.52 2.16 4.13
C VAL A 47 10.12 1.86 3.65
N GLU A 48 9.97 0.75 2.93
CA GLU A 48 8.68 0.15 2.59
C GLU A 48 8.48 -1.09 3.46
N ILE A 49 7.46 -1.06 4.32
CA ILE A 49 7.08 -2.18 5.19
C ILE A 49 5.95 -2.97 4.53
N GLY A 50 6.16 -4.28 4.39
CA GLY A 50 5.31 -5.16 3.61
C GLY A 50 5.52 -4.96 2.11
N CYS A 51 6.78 -4.87 1.69
CA CYS A 51 7.15 -4.55 0.31
C CYS A 51 6.81 -5.66 -0.69
N GLY A 52 6.43 -6.86 -0.24
CA GLY A 52 6.22 -8.01 -1.09
C GLY A 52 7.45 -8.27 -1.97
N THR A 53 7.25 -8.34 -3.28
CA THR A 53 8.35 -8.51 -4.24
C THR A 53 9.13 -7.22 -4.55
N GLY A 54 8.88 -6.11 -3.85
CA GLY A 54 9.66 -4.88 -3.92
C GLY A 54 9.48 -4.04 -5.18
N GLN A 55 8.37 -4.18 -5.91
CA GLN A 55 8.16 -3.38 -7.14
C GLN A 55 8.14 -1.87 -6.84
N MET A 56 7.53 -1.44 -5.72
CA MET A 56 7.53 -0.04 -5.33
C MET A 56 8.91 0.41 -4.85
N CYS A 57 9.65 -0.43 -4.11
CA CYS A 57 11.05 -0.15 -3.75
C CYS A 57 11.90 0.15 -4.99
N LEU A 58 11.79 -0.70 -6.04
CA LEU A 58 12.52 -0.51 -7.30
C LEU A 58 12.07 0.73 -8.07
N TYR A 59 10.79 1.08 -7.97
CA TYR A 59 10.26 2.31 -8.56
C TYR A 59 10.82 3.55 -7.87
N LEU A 60 10.83 3.58 -6.53
CA LEU A 60 11.25 4.71 -5.72
C LEU A 60 12.78 4.89 -5.67
N ALA A 61 13.56 3.86 -5.99
CA ALA A 61 15.01 3.91 -6.03
C ALA A 61 15.51 4.73 -7.23
N ARG A 62 15.46 6.04 -7.09
CA ARG A 62 15.87 7.04 -8.08
C ARG A 62 16.81 8.04 -7.43
N ALA A 63 17.60 8.72 -8.24
CA ALA A 63 18.61 9.66 -7.78
C ALA A 63 19.50 9.04 -6.68
N ASP A 64 19.67 9.72 -5.57
CA ASP A 64 20.50 9.28 -4.43
C ASP A 64 19.68 8.59 -3.32
N ARG A 65 18.39 8.35 -3.54
CA ARG A 65 17.52 7.69 -2.56
C ARG A 65 18.02 6.30 -2.19
N VAL A 66 18.04 6.02 -0.90
CA VAL A 66 18.30 4.68 -0.36
C VAL A 66 16.96 4.08 0.06
N VAL A 67 16.64 2.92 -0.48
CA VAL A 67 15.35 2.25 -0.22
C VAL A 67 15.58 0.91 0.48
N ILE A 68 14.88 0.71 1.60
CA ILE A 68 14.83 -0.58 2.30
C ILE A 68 13.45 -1.17 2.10
N GLY A 69 13.36 -2.33 1.46
CA GLY A 69 12.16 -3.14 1.38
C GLY A 69 12.15 -4.18 2.48
N ALA A 70 11.18 -4.12 3.36
CA ALA A 70 11.03 -5.02 4.49
C ALA A 70 9.74 -5.84 4.36
N ASP A 71 9.84 -7.15 4.45
CA ASP A 71 8.69 -8.07 4.35
C ASP A 71 8.89 -9.29 5.25
N LEU A 72 7.79 -9.93 5.59
CA LEU A 72 7.78 -11.14 6.41
C LEU A 72 8.17 -12.39 5.60
N THR A 73 8.09 -12.35 4.26
CA THR A 73 8.20 -13.50 3.36
C THR A 73 9.51 -13.49 2.58
N ARG A 74 10.38 -14.45 2.86
CA ARG A 74 11.68 -14.62 2.20
C ARG A 74 11.53 -14.86 0.71
N ALA A 75 10.52 -15.63 0.28
CA ALA A 75 10.26 -15.91 -1.13
C ALA A 75 9.99 -14.64 -1.93
N SER A 76 9.19 -13.70 -1.38
CA SER A 76 8.93 -12.39 -2.00
C SER A 76 10.19 -11.54 -2.10
N LEU A 77 10.95 -11.44 -1.01
CA LEU A 77 12.20 -10.67 -0.95
C LEU A 77 13.26 -11.22 -1.92
N ALA A 78 13.35 -12.53 -2.07
CA ALA A 78 14.27 -13.17 -3.03
C ALA A 78 13.97 -12.75 -4.48
N LEU A 79 12.68 -12.68 -4.85
CA LEU A 79 12.26 -12.18 -6.16
C LEU A 79 12.60 -10.70 -6.35
N GLY A 80 12.36 -9.87 -5.33
CA GLY A 80 12.73 -8.46 -5.32
C GLY A 80 14.24 -8.25 -5.50
N ALA A 81 15.06 -8.99 -4.75
CA ALA A 81 16.51 -8.95 -4.85
C ALA A 81 17.01 -9.41 -6.22
N ALA A 82 16.41 -10.45 -6.78
CA ALA A 82 16.72 -10.91 -8.13
C ALA A 82 16.35 -9.85 -9.20
N ALA A 83 15.20 -9.21 -9.05
CA ALA A 83 14.79 -8.12 -9.95
C ALA A 83 15.70 -6.90 -9.83
N ALA A 84 16.10 -6.50 -8.60
CA ALA A 84 17.05 -5.40 -8.37
C ALA A 84 18.38 -5.66 -9.09
N ARG A 85 18.94 -6.86 -8.98
CA ARG A 85 20.17 -7.25 -9.69
C ARG A 85 19.97 -7.22 -11.20
N ARG A 86 18.87 -7.82 -11.72
CA ARG A 86 18.56 -7.86 -13.15
C ARG A 86 18.39 -6.46 -13.74
N PHE A 87 17.83 -5.54 -13.00
CA PHE A 87 17.57 -4.17 -13.45
C PHE A 87 18.71 -3.19 -13.15
N GLY A 88 19.79 -3.64 -12.50
CA GLY A 88 20.92 -2.79 -12.14
C GLY A 88 20.59 -1.74 -11.08
N VAL A 89 19.63 -1.99 -10.18
CA VAL A 89 19.21 -1.06 -9.12
C VAL A 89 20.00 -1.38 -7.84
N GLY A 90 21.08 -0.64 -7.59
CA GLY A 90 22.01 -0.92 -6.47
C GLY A 90 21.62 -0.30 -5.12
N ARG A 91 20.73 0.69 -5.09
CA ARG A 91 20.37 1.43 -3.85
C ARG A 91 19.09 0.89 -3.18
N VAL A 92 18.77 -0.38 -3.42
CA VAL A 92 17.68 -1.09 -2.76
C VAL A 92 18.25 -2.25 -1.96
N GLN A 93 17.82 -2.38 -0.72
CA GLN A 93 18.13 -3.51 0.15
C GLN A 93 16.83 -4.17 0.60
N PHE A 94 16.85 -5.50 0.73
CA PHE A 94 15.70 -6.26 1.18
C PHE A 94 16.00 -6.95 2.52
N VAL A 95 15.08 -6.81 3.48
CA VAL A 95 15.22 -7.30 4.86
C VAL A 95 13.99 -8.12 5.23
N GLU A 96 14.22 -9.39 5.65
CA GLU A 96 13.15 -10.22 6.22
C GLU A 96 12.90 -9.79 7.66
N THR A 97 11.66 -9.37 7.95
CA THR A 97 11.29 -8.89 9.28
C THR A 97 9.80 -8.94 9.53
N ASP A 98 9.43 -9.04 10.81
CA ASP A 98 8.05 -8.87 11.26
C ASP A 98 7.76 -7.38 11.50
N LEU A 99 6.68 -6.87 10.93
CA LEU A 99 6.20 -5.51 11.12
C LEU A 99 6.07 -5.13 12.61
N LEU A 100 5.64 -6.05 13.46
CA LEU A 100 5.47 -5.78 14.90
C LEU A 100 6.80 -5.63 15.64
N ARG A 101 7.88 -6.20 15.09
CA ARG A 101 9.25 -6.15 15.65
C ARG A 101 10.28 -6.02 14.51
N PRO A 102 10.29 -4.89 13.78
CA PRO A 102 11.02 -4.79 12.52
C PRO A 102 12.55 -4.84 12.66
N GLY A 103 13.11 -4.71 13.86
CA GLY A 103 14.56 -4.68 14.04
C GLY A 103 15.27 -3.52 13.31
N LEU A 104 14.51 -2.56 12.81
CA LEU A 104 15.00 -1.39 12.10
C LEU A 104 15.17 -0.22 13.07
N GLY A 105 16.13 0.66 12.78
CA GLY A 105 16.43 1.82 13.62
C GLY A 105 15.23 2.76 13.75
N ALA A 106 14.85 3.09 15.00
CA ALA A 106 13.86 4.11 15.26
C ALA A 106 14.37 5.49 14.80
N GLY A 107 13.50 6.30 14.20
CA GLY A 107 13.86 7.64 13.71
C GLY A 107 14.89 7.64 12.58
N ALA A 108 14.99 6.57 11.81
CA ALA A 108 16.04 6.42 10.80
C ALA A 108 15.63 6.85 9.39
N PHE A 109 14.32 7.03 9.11
CA PHE A 109 13.81 7.18 7.76
C PHE A 109 13.15 8.54 7.53
N ASP A 110 13.41 9.12 6.35
CA ASP A 110 12.74 10.32 5.86
C ASP A 110 11.30 10.01 5.45
N VAL A 111 11.09 8.83 4.87
CA VAL A 111 9.77 8.34 4.45
C VAL A 111 9.58 6.89 4.90
N VAL A 112 8.47 6.65 5.58
CA VAL A 112 7.97 5.31 5.94
C VAL A 112 6.71 5.05 5.13
N TYR A 113 6.78 4.05 4.26
CA TYR A 113 5.69 3.68 3.36
C TYR A 113 5.19 2.28 3.68
N SER A 114 3.87 2.10 3.75
CA SER A 114 3.26 0.78 3.87
C SER A 114 1.88 0.79 3.23
N ALA A 115 1.70 -0.01 2.19
CA ALA A 115 0.45 -0.07 1.44
C ALA A 115 -0.04 -1.51 1.31
N GLY A 116 -1.30 -1.75 1.65
CA GLY A 116 -1.87 -3.09 1.51
C GLY A 116 -1.47 -4.07 2.62
N VAL A 117 -0.98 -3.61 3.77
CA VAL A 117 -0.37 -4.46 4.81
C VAL A 117 -1.11 -4.40 6.14
N LEU A 118 -1.26 -3.22 6.72
CA LEU A 118 -1.75 -3.07 8.09
C LEU A 118 -3.13 -3.71 8.31
N HIS A 119 -3.99 -3.62 7.32
CA HIS A 119 -5.33 -4.20 7.39
C HIS A 119 -5.35 -5.74 7.32
N HIS A 120 -4.20 -6.37 7.16
CA HIS A 120 -3.98 -7.82 7.26
C HIS A 120 -3.26 -8.23 8.54
N THR A 121 -3.05 -7.31 9.46
CA THR A 121 -2.47 -7.60 10.78
C THR A 121 -3.55 -7.79 11.84
N PRO A 122 -3.28 -8.51 12.92
CA PRO A 122 -4.24 -8.70 14.02
C PRO A 122 -4.68 -7.39 14.67
N ASN A 123 -3.78 -6.40 14.74
CA ASN A 123 -4.05 -5.08 15.28
C ASN A 123 -3.43 -3.98 14.40
N PRO A 124 -4.20 -3.45 13.42
CA PRO A 124 -3.71 -2.41 12.51
C PRO A 124 -3.23 -1.14 13.21
N ARG A 125 -3.87 -0.73 14.31
CA ARG A 125 -3.50 0.46 15.10
C ARG A 125 -2.14 0.30 15.80
N GLU A 126 -1.88 -0.86 16.38
CA GLU A 126 -0.59 -1.19 16.99
C GLU A 126 0.51 -1.31 15.93
N SER A 127 0.18 -1.91 14.79
CA SER A 127 1.06 -1.98 13.63
C SER A 127 1.46 -0.59 13.14
N PHE A 128 0.50 0.35 13.09
CA PHE A 128 0.79 1.74 12.76
C PHE A 128 1.74 2.41 13.78
N ALA A 129 1.53 2.16 15.08
CA ALA A 129 2.42 2.70 16.12
C ALA A 129 3.88 2.27 15.93
N THR A 130 4.09 1.06 15.44
CA THR A 130 5.43 0.56 15.10
C THR A 130 6.02 1.30 13.89
N LEU A 131 5.22 1.51 12.83
CA LEU A 131 5.65 2.29 11.67
C LEU A 131 6.02 3.73 12.04
N ALA A 132 5.19 4.38 12.87
CA ALA A 132 5.40 5.77 13.26
C ALA A 132 6.76 5.99 13.94
N ARG A 133 7.25 5.01 14.70
CA ARG A 133 8.56 5.07 15.35
C ARG A 133 9.75 5.01 14.39
N LEU A 134 9.58 4.44 13.19
CA LEU A 134 10.65 4.35 12.20
C LEU A 134 10.95 5.68 11.51
N ALA A 135 9.95 6.55 11.37
CA ALA A 135 10.13 7.87 10.77
C ALA A 135 10.99 8.77 11.67
N LYS A 136 11.91 9.55 11.12
CA LYS A 136 12.64 10.59 11.85
C LYS A 136 11.71 11.73 12.29
N PRO A 137 12.06 12.55 13.28
CA PRO A 137 11.36 13.81 13.53
C PRO A 137 11.25 14.64 12.24
N GLY A 138 10.03 15.05 11.84
CA GLY A 138 9.77 15.72 10.58
C GLY A 138 9.65 14.76 9.36
N GLY A 139 9.92 13.47 9.52
CA GLY A 139 9.76 12.46 8.47
C GLY A 139 8.29 12.18 8.16
N VAL A 140 8.04 11.71 6.95
CA VAL A 140 6.69 11.47 6.43
C VAL A 140 6.32 9.99 6.53
N ILE A 141 5.08 9.73 6.91
CA ILE A 141 4.51 8.40 7.00
C ILE A 141 3.34 8.33 6.02
N VAL A 142 3.35 7.30 5.18
CA VAL A 142 2.34 7.04 4.16
C VAL A 142 1.77 5.64 4.39
N VAL A 143 0.48 5.55 4.70
CA VAL A 143 -0.20 4.29 4.96
C VAL A 143 -1.38 4.10 4.02
N GLY A 144 -1.37 2.98 3.31
CA GLY A 144 -2.47 2.54 2.46
C GLY A 144 -3.24 1.38 3.09
N VAL A 145 -4.54 1.56 3.36
CA VAL A 145 -5.43 0.53 3.92
C VAL A 145 -6.76 0.46 3.18
N TYR A 146 -7.49 -0.64 3.36
CA TYR A 146 -8.80 -0.80 2.74
C TYR A 146 -9.86 0.11 3.38
N ASN A 147 -10.56 0.87 2.52
CA ASN A 147 -11.68 1.69 2.96
C ASN A 147 -12.93 0.84 3.21
N ARG A 148 -13.63 1.15 4.30
CA ARG A 148 -14.84 0.45 4.74
C ARG A 148 -15.97 0.48 3.69
N TYR A 149 -16.19 1.63 3.06
CA TYR A 149 -17.25 1.82 2.09
C TYR A 149 -16.83 1.30 0.70
N ALA A 150 -15.65 1.65 0.23
CA ALA A 150 -15.13 1.20 -1.05
C ALA A 150 -15.05 -0.34 -1.17
N ARG A 151 -14.91 -1.05 -0.05
CA ARG A 151 -14.92 -2.54 -0.01
C ARG A 151 -16.31 -3.17 0.05
N MET A 152 -17.39 -2.41 0.11
CA MET A 152 -18.75 -2.98 0.14
C MET A 152 -19.06 -3.82 -1.11
N PRO A 153 -18.78 -3.37 -2.34
CA PRO A 153 -18.98 -4.19 -3.54
C PRO A 153 -18.20 -5.51 -3.50
N SER A 154 -16.95 -5.48 -3.03
CA SER A 154 -16.10 -6.69 -2.92
C SER A 154 -16.64 -7.68 -1.88
N ARG A 155 -17.26 -7.20 -0.80
CA ARG A 155 -17.93 -8.06 0.20
C ARG A 155 -19.12 -8.80 -0.42
N LEU A 156 -19.95 -8.08 -1.17
CA LEU A 156 -21.08 -8.70 -1.86
C LEU A 156 -20.61 -9.76 -2.86
N ARG A 157 -19.58 -9.43 -3.64
CA ARG A 157 -18.94 -10.39 -4.56
C ARG A 157 -18.37 -11.60 -3.82
N ARG A 158 -17.72 -11.40 -2.66
CA ARG A 158 -17.21 -12.50 -1.82
C ARG A 158 -18.31 -13.41 -1.33
N LEU A 159 -19.45 -12.86 -0.89
CA LEU A 159 -20.61 -13.62 -0.47
C LEU A 159 -21.17 -14.47 -1.63
N MET A 160 -21.39 -13.86 -2.79
CA MET A 160 -21.86 -14.56 -3.99
C MET A 160 -20.84 -15.59 -4.49
N GLY A 161 -19.54 -15.27 -4.46
CA GLY A 161 -18.48 -16.20 -4.82
C GLY A 161 -18.46 -17.45 -3.93
N ARG A 162 -18.68 -17.30 -2.62
CA ARG A 162 -18.77 -18.43 -1.69
C ARG A 162 -19.90 -19.41 -2.04
N LEU A 163 -21.05 -18.91 -2.48
CA LEU A 163 -22.18 -19.74 -2.89
C LEU A 163 -21.88 -20.62 -4.12
N THR A 164 -20.95 -20.19 -4.97
CA THR A 164 -20.53 -20.89 -6.18
C THR A 164 -19.17 -21.59 -6.06
N GLY A 165 -18.59 -21.65 -4.85
CA GLY A 165 -17.22 -22.12 -4.65
C GLY A 165 -16.19 -21.29 -5.43
N PHE A 166 -16.44 -19.98 -5.61
CA PHE A 166 -15.64 -19.03 -6.39
C PHE A 166 -15.46 -19.37 -7.88
N ARG A 167 -16.34 -20.24 -8.43
CA ARG A 167 -16.41 -20.49 -9.88
C ARG A 167 -16.95 -19.29 -10.63
N PHE A 168 -17.79 -18.49 -9.96
CA PHE A 168 -18.36 -17.27 -10.49
C PHE A 168 -18.29 -16.15 -9.44
N VAL A 169 -17.64 -15.03 -9.82
CA VAL A 169 -17.60 -13.80 -9.03
C VAL A 169 -18.13 -12.68 -9.93
N PRO A 170 -19.33 -12.16 -9.67
CA PRO A 170 -20.00 -11.24 -10.58
C PRO A 170 -19.26 -9.90 -10.64
N PHE A 171 -19.14 -9.34 -11.84
CA PHE A 171 -18.62 -8.00 -12.10
C PHE A 171 -17.21 -7.72 -11.55
N ASP A 172 -16.40 -8.76 -11.33
CA ASP A 172 -14.99 -8.55 -10.94
C ASP A 172 -14.16 -8.18 -12.17
N PRO A 173 -13.41 -7.06 -12.14
CA PRO A 173 -12.70 -6.54 -13.30
C PRO A 173 -11.56 -7.46 -13.76
N VAL A 174 -10.83 -8.08 -12.81
CA VAL A 174 -9.68 -8.94 -13.14
C VAL A 174 -10.11 -10.34 -13.54
N LEU A 175 -11.10 -10.91 -12.85
CA LEU A 175 -11.58 -12.25 -13.17
C LEU A 175 -12.35 -12.29 -14.50
N ARG A 176 -12.91 -11.15 -14.94
CA ARG A 176 -13.56 -10.99 -16.25
C ARG A 176 -12.61 -10.63 -17.37
N ASP A 177 -11.40 -10.16 -17.04
CA ASP A 177 -10.40 -9.82 -18.03
C ASP A 177 -9.93 -11.09 -18.76
N ARG A 178 -10.28 -11.20 -20.04
CA ARG A 178 -9.90 -12.34 -20.89
C ARG A 178 -8.40 -12.37 -21.19
N GLN A 179 -7.69 -11.24 -21.04
CA GLN A 179 -6.25 -11.13 -21.27
C GLN A 179 -5.44 -11.45 -20.02
N ALA A 180 -6.07 -11.51 -18.83
CA ALA A 180 -5.39 -11.91 -17.61
C ALA A 180 -5.04 -13.41 -17.68
N ASP A 181 -3.76 -13.73 -17.43
CA ASP A 181 -3.32 -15.11 -17.32
C ASP A 181 -3.88 -15.81 -16.05
N ALA A 182 -3.80 -17.13 -16.01
CA ALA A 182 -4.33 -17.93 -14.91
C ALA A 182 -3.65 -17.60 -13.58
N SER A 183 -2.35 -17.31 -13.60
CA SER A 183 -1.55 -16.96 -12.41
C SER A 183 -2.03 -15.64 -11.81
N ARG A 184 -2.23 -14.61 -12.64
CA ARG A 184 -2.74 -13.31 -12.21
C ARG A 184 -4.16 -13.41 -11.63
N ARG A 185 -5.05 -14.19 -12.28
CA ARG A 185 -6.41 -14.43 -11.77
C ARG A 185 -6.39 -15.14 -10.42
N GLN A 186 -5.55 -16.16 -10.28
CA GLN A 186 -5.44 -16.91 -9.04
C GLN A 186 -4.84 -16.07 -7.91
N ALA A 187 -3.80 -15.28 -8.17
CA ALA A 187 -3.21 -14.36 -7.21
C ALA A 187 -4.24 -13.32 -6.75
N TRP A 188 -4.99 -12.72 -7.69
CA TRP A 188 -6.06 -11.78 -7.41
C TRP A 188 -7.19 -12.40 -6.57
N LEU A 189 -7.68 -13.60 -6.94
CA LEU A 189 -8.72 -14.31 -6.21
C LEU A 189 -8.29 -14.58 -4.76
N ARG A 190 -7.06 -15.02 -4.56
CA ARG A 190 -6.50 -15.27 -3.23
C ARG A 190 -6.43 -13.98 -2.41
N ASP A 191 -5.84 -12.94 -2.95
CA ASP A 191 -5.65 -11.68 -2.25
C ASP A 191 -6.98 -11.01 -1.90
N GLN A 192 -7.89 -10.88 -2.87
CA GLN A 192 -9.13 -10.12 -2.72
C GLN A 192 -10.27 -10.86 -2.02
N TYR A 193 -10.34 -12.19 -2.12
CA TYR A 193 -11.51 -12.97 -1.66
C TYR A 193 -11.19 -14.07 -0.66
N LEU A 194 -9.96 -14.60 -0.64
CA LEU A 194 -9.60 -15.74 0.21
C LEU A 194 -8.63 -15.37 1.33
N HIS A 195 -8.27 -14.08 1.46
CA HIS A 195 -7.37 -13.66 2.54
C HIS A 195 -8.01 -13.97 3.91
N PRO A 196 -7.25 -14.59 4.84
CA PRO A 196 -7.79 -15.05 6.13
C PRO A 196 -8.14 -13.92 7.09
N GLU A 197 -7.47 -12.77 6.96
CA GLU A 197 -7.61 -11.63 7.87
C GLU A 197 -7.71 -10.34 7.04
N GLU A 198 -8.79 -9.60 7.22
CA GLU A 198 -9.03 -8.35 6.52
C GLU A 198 -9.80 -7.37 7.40
N HIS A 199 -9.16 -6.30 7.80
CA HIS A 199 -9.78 -5.16 8.45
C HIS A 199 -10.10 -4.07 7.42
N ARG A 200 -11.03 -3.20 7.73
CA ARG A 200 -11.48 -2.11 6.86
C ARG A 200 -11.71 -0.88 7.70
N HIS A 201 -11.18 0.25 7.26
CA HIS A 201 -11.07 1.45 8.04
C HIS A 201 -11.78 2.63 7.37
N ALA A 202 -12.29 3.55 8.16
CA ALA A 202 -12.70 4.86 7.69
C ALA A 202 -11.50 5.83 7.76
N ALA A 203 -11.49 6.88 6.95
CA ALA A 203 -10.41 7.87 6.94
C ALA A 203 -10.21 8.52 8.31
N GLY A 204 -11.29 8.89 9.00
CA GLY A 204 -11.22 9.46 10.35
C GLY A 204 -10.64 8.51 11.40
N GLU A 205 -10.88 7.19 11.29
CA GLU A 205 -10.28 6.19 12.14
C GLU A 205 -8.75 6.15 11.95
N VAL A 206 -8.29 6.10 10.70
CA VAL A 206 -6.85 6.10 10.41
C VAL A 206 -6.20 7.41 10.84
N ARG A 207 -6.87 8.56 10.65
CA ARG A 207 -6.42 9.87 11.15
C ARG A 207 -6.20 9.85 12.68
N SER A 208 -7.05 9.16 13.44
CA SER A 208 -6.84 9.03 14.89
C SER A 208 -5.56 8.26 15.25
N TRP A 209 -5.15 7.26 14.43
CA TRP A 209 -3.88 6.56 14.65
C TRP A 209 -2.68 7.50 14.56
N PHE A 210 -2.74 8.48 13.63
CA PHE A 210 -1.68 9.48 13.46
C PHE A 210 -1.58 10.35 14.71
N SER A 211 -2.69 10.95 15.16
CA SER A 211 -2.70 11.81 16.34
C SER A 211 -2.21 11.12 17.60
N ASP A 212 -2.62 9.85 17.81
CA ASP A 212 -2.23 9.06 19.00
C ASP A 212 -0.74 8.71 19.03
N ASN A 213 -0.06 8.78 17.89
CA ASN A 213 1.35 8.43 17.75
C ASN A 213 2.24 9.65 17.46
N GLY A 214 1.76 10.87 17.76
CA GLY A 214 2.54 12.09 17.56
C GLY A 214 2.85 12.41 16.10
N VAL A 215 1.96 11.98 15.20
CA VAL A 215 2.06 12.27 13.76
C VAL A 215 0.99 13.31 13.41
N GLU A 216 1.40 14.41 12.82
CA GLU A 216 0.50 15.40 12.25
C GLU A 216 -0.09 14.84 10.96
N TYR A 217 -1.42 14.83 10.87
CA TYR A 217 -2.13 14.48 9.65
C TYR A 217 -1.92 15.56 8.60
N LEU A 218 -1.56 15.18 7.39
CA LEU A 218 -1.42 16.08 6.25
C LEU A 218 -2.62 15.97 5.31
N ARG A 219 -2.86 14.77 4.76
CA ARG A 219 -3.99 14.53 3.84
C ARG A 219 -4.31 13.06 3.65
N THR A 220 -5.43 12.83 3.00
CA THR A 220 -5.87 11.52 2.50
C THR A 220 -5.89 11.54 0.96
N PHE A 221 -5.52 10.43 0.34
CA PHE A 221 -5.60 10.25 -1.11
C PHE A 221 -6.43 8.98 -1.46
N PRO A 222 -7.46 9.06 -2.34
CA PRO A 222 -7.99 10.31 -2.91
C PRO A 222 -8.44 11.28 -1.83
N SER A 223 -8.54 12.58 -2.16
CA SER A 223 -8.94 13.60 -1.18
C SER A 223 -10.33 13.30 -0.60
N VAL A 224 -10.48 13.59 0.68
CA VAL A 224 -11.78 13.60 1.39
C VAL A 224 -12.39 15.00 1.45
N VAL A 225 -11.69 16.00 0.93
CA VAL A 225 -12.11 17.40 0.83
C VAL A 225 -12.46 17.69 -0.62
N PHE A 226 -13.67 18.19 -0.87
CA PHE A 226 -14.10 18.55 -2.21
C PHE A 226 -13.34 19.78 -2.72
N GLY A 227 -12.84 19.68 -3.95
CA GLY A 227 -12.06 20.75 -4.57
C GLY A 227 -10.62 20.89 -4.07
N ASP A 228 -10.15 20.00 -3.17
CA ASP A 228 -8.75 19.95 -2.80
C ASP A 228 -7.92 19.36 -3.96
N ASP A 229 -7.06 20.20 -4.52
CA ASP A 229 -6.06 19.74 -5.48
C ASP A 229 -4.94 19.00 -4.74
N SER A 230 -4.95 17.69 -4.84
CA SER A 230 -3.97 16.82 -4.22
C SER A 230 -2.58 16.85 -4.90
N GLY A 231 -2.27 17.89 -5.68
CA GLY A 231 -1.00 18.03 -6.41
C GLY A 231 0.25 18.02 -5.53
N GLU A 232 0.13 18.48 -4.27
CA GLU A 232 1.22 18.48 -3.29
C GLU A 232 0.97 17.48 -2.15
N LEU A 233 1.41 16.25 -2.34
CA LEU A 233 1.09 15.13 -1.45
C LEU A 233 1.54 15.32 0.01
N PHE A 234 2.61 16.09 0.26
CA PHE A 234 3.18 16.33 1.60
C PHE A 234 2.81 17.69 2.17
N ALA A 235 1.92 18.43 1.52
CA ALA A 235 1.30 19.63 2.07
C ALA A 235 0.02 19.28 2.85
N PRO A 236 -0.31 20.02 3.92
CA PRO A 236 -1.59 19.86 4.60
C PRO A 236 -2.75 20.09 3.64
N ALA A 237 -3.78 19.26 3.74
CA ALA A 237 -5.06 19.53 3.08
C ALA A 237 -5.80 20.67 3.81
N ALA A 238 -6.80 21.25 3.15
CA ALA A 238 -7.75 22.13 3.81
C ALA A 238 -8.51 21.39 4.93
N ASP A 239 -9.07 22.12 5.87
CA ASP A 239 -9.89 21.54 6.93
C ASP A 239 -11.08 20.80 6.33
N ASP A 240 -11.30 19.59 6.79
CA ASP A 240 -12.36 18.70 6.34
C ASP A 240 -13.56 18.73 7.31
N TRP A 241 -14.75 18.78 6.78
CA TRP A 241 -15.99 18.62 7.55
C TRP A 241 -16.31 17.12 7.63
N SER A 242 -16.78 16.66 8.79
CA SER A 242 -17.08 15.23 9.00
C SER A 242 -18.09 14.68 7.98
N VAL A 243 -19.07 15.48 7.57
CA VAL A 243 -20.08 15.11 6.56
C VAL A 243 -19.45 14.99 5.18
N GLU A 244 -18.60 15.94 4.79
CA GLU A 244 -17.87 15.93 3.53
C GLU A 244 -16.96 14.69 3.42
N THR A 245 -16.18 14.44 4.46
CA THR A 245 -15.35 13.24 4.58
C THR A 245 -16.16 11.95 4.43
N TRP A 246 -17.36 11.91 5.00
CA TRP A 246 -18.24 10.76 4.87
C TRP A 246 -18.75 10.57 3.45
N LEU A 247 -19.26 11.67 2.82
CA LEU A 247 -19.75 11.65 1.45
C LEU A 247 -18.67 11.25 0.44
N ALA A 248 -17.46 11.80 0.57
CA ALA A 248 -16.32 11.43 -0.26
C ALA A 248 -16.04 9.91 -0.19
N GLN A 249 -15.98 9.36 1.02
CA GLN A 249 -15.72 7.92 1.20
C GLN A 249 -16.86 7.04 0.65
N VAL A 250 -18.11 7.48 0.74
CA VAL A 250 -19.23 6.77 0.10
C VAL A 250 -19.04 6.79 -1.42
N GLY A 251 -18.64 7.93 -2.00
CA GLY A 251 -18.31 8.04 -3.42
C GLY A 251 -17.21 7.06 -3.88
N TRP A 252 -16.27 6.73 -3.01
CA TRP A 252 -15.20 5.75 -3.30
C TRP A 252 -15.71 4.32 -3.57
N MET A 253 -16.96 4.00 -3.28
CA MET A 253 -17.57 2.73 -3.72
C MET A 253 -17.52 2.57 -5.24
N TRP A 254 -17.64 3.68 -5.97
CA TRP A 254 -17.65 3.69 -7.44
C TRP A 254 -16.25 3.95 -8.03
N THR A 255 -15.42 4.73 -7.38
CA THR A 255 -14.09 5.10 -7.88
C THR A 255 -13.00 4.11 -7.45
N LEU A 256 -12.90 3.79 -6.16
CA LEU A 256 -11.88 2.86 -5.62
C LEU A 256 -12.33 1.41 -5.58
N GLY A 257 -13.64 1.13 -5.60
CA GLY A 257 -14.16 -0.23 -5.50
C GLY A 257 -13.70 -1.15 -6.63
N HIS A 258 -13.30 -0.61 -7.78
CA HIS A 258 -12.72 -1.35 -8.90
C HIS A 258 -11.24 -1.69 -8.71
N GLU A 259 -10.52 -0.89 -7.91
CA GLU A 259 -9.08 -1.03 -7.62
C GLU A 259 -8.80 -1.69 -6.27
N GLY A 260 -9.79 -2.38 -5.68
CA GLY A 260 -9.65 -3.05 -4.40
C GLY A 260 -9.98 -2.18 -3.18
N GLY A 261 -10.32 -0.89 -3.36
CA GLY A 261 -10.77 -0.01 -2.29
C GLY A 261 -9.68 0.47 -1.35
N LEU A 262 -8.43 0.56 -1.84
CA LEU A 262 -7.29 1.08 -1.08
C LEU A 262 -7.32 2.62 -1.09
N PHE A 263 -7.14 3.23 0.08
CA PHE A 263 -6.90 4.67 0.22
C PHE A 263 -5.64 4.91 1.04
N PHE A 264 -5.01 6.06 0.85
CA PHE A 264 -3.78 6.43 1.55
C PHE A 264 -4.03 7.56 2.53
N THR A 265 -3.40 7.49 3.68
CA THR A 265 -3.33 8.57 4.66
C THR A 265 -1.86 8.95 4.84
N ILE A 266 -1.59 10.25 4.79
CA ILE A 266 -0.24 10.83 4.83
C ILE A 266 -0.15 11.73 6.05
N GLY A 267 0.96 11.64 6.76
CA GLY A 267 1.24 12.52 7.89
C GLY A 267 2.73 12.69 8.13
N ARG A 268 3.05 13.65 8.97
CA ARG A 268 4.42 14.03 9.34
C ARG A 268 4.66 13.79 10.82
N ARG A 269 5.71 13.07 11.16
CA ARG A 269 6.10 12.90 12.57
C ARG A 269 6.47 14.26 13.16
N LYS A 270 5.83 14.60 14.30
CA LYS A 270 6.15 15.85 15.03
C LYS A 270 7.62 15.86 15.46
N ARG A 271 8.18 17.05 15.57
CA ARG A 271 9.55 17.28 16.04
C ARG A 271 9.68 17.04 17.53
#